data_b910f0e2a3717b36550c2afab214e077
#
_entry.id   b910f0e2a3717b36550c2afab214e077
#
_cell.length_a   1.000
_cell.length_b   1.000
_cell.length_c   1.000
_cell.angle_alpha   90.00
_cell.angle_beta   90.00
_cell.angle_gamma   90.00
#
_symmetry.space_group_name_H-M   'P 1'
#
loop_
_entity.id
_entity.type
_entity.pdbx_description
1 polymer ?
#
loop_
_entity_poly.entity_id
_entity_poly.type
_entity_poly.pdbx_seq_one_letter_code
_entity_poly.pdbx_strand_id
1 'polypeptide(L)'
;DLDLQRSDLVVNVVETFEALIRLERQIRSAEASFQRMDKLYRLTQARERQGRASRVDTLRVELKRGQALSRLESDRERFSFTQRDFAELLGQSPETTFALEPPPLLEIELPAPESAIATALSNRLDYAQAWQDYDDTIRGVKIAEKALLPAVSLVTRYERVNDDSTVDEEEDRWSVGLAGDTDLARTRERAQLGQATISRESAQETVRIHELGIAREVRQLMTAYQQARAELLIAERNYTLAENRARLARRLFEIGRGDNFSVTDAEEALHDADLRRLSARADASVTGYKLLRGLGTLVESP
;
A
#
# COMPACT_ATOMS: atom_id res chain seq x y z
N ASP A 1 -10.51 7.84 10.72
CA ASP A 1 -9.04 7.95 10.49
C ASP A 1 -8.26 6.70 10.93
N LEU A 2 -8.56 6.11 12.09
CA LEU A 2 -7.80 4.99 12.65
C LEU A 2 -7.93 3.71 11.81
N ASP A 3 -9.12 3.40 11.32
CA ASP A 3 -9.35 2.21 10.48
C ASP A 3 -8.77 2.35 9.06
N LEU A 4 -8.73 3.58 8.52
CA LEU A 4 -8.02 3.86 7.28
C LEU A 4 -6.52 3.63 7.45
N GLN A 5 -5.92 4.16 8.51
CA GLN A 5 -4.50 3.94 8.84
C GLN A 5 -4.19 2.46 9.07
N ARG A 6 -5.11 1.73 9.72
CA ARG A 6 -4.98 0.28 9.92
C ARG A 6 -4.99 -0.48 8.59
N SER A 7 -5.87 -0.11 7.67
CA SER A 7 -5.94 -0.70 6.33
C SER A 7 -4.66 -0.44 5.53
N ASP A 8 -4.11 0.77 5.59
CA ASP A 8 -2.83 1.13 4.96
C ASP A 8 -1.65 0.37 5.57
N LEU A 9 -1.63 0.24 6.89
CA LEU A 9 -0.61 -0.54 7.58
C LEU A 9 -0.64 -2.01 7.16
N VAL A 10 -1.82 -2.63 7.05
CA VAL A 10 -1.96 -4.02 6.59
C VAL A 10 -1.36 -4.19 5.19
N VAL A 11 -1.67 -3.29 4.25
CA VAL A 11 -1.08 -3.36 2.90
C VAL A 11 0.43 -3.23 2.94
N ASN A 12 0.97 -2.29 3.72
CA ASN A 12 2.42 -2.09 3.85
C ASN A 12 3.13 -3.31 4.47
N VAL A 13 2.52 -3.92 5.49
CA VAL A 13 3.01 -5.19 6.07
C VAL A 13 3.03 -6.30 5.04
N VAL A 14 1.97 -6.44 4.24
CA VAL A 14 1.90 -7.45 3.17
C VAL A 14 2.95 -7.20 2.09
N GLU A 15 3.14 -5.96 1.65
CA GLU A 15 4.16 -5.61 0.66
C GLU A 15 5.57 -5.98 1.14
N THR A 16 5.91 -5.62 2.37
CA THR A 16 7.22 -5.91 2.95
C THR A 16 7.43 -7.40 3.18
N PHE A 17 6.38 -8.10 3.62
CA PHE A 17 6.41 -9.55 3.82
C PHE A 17 6.59 -10.31 2.50
N GLU A 18 5.86 -9.95 1.44
CA GLU A 18 6.02 -10.54 0.11
C GLU A 18 7.40 -10.23 -0.49
N ALA A 19 7.94 -9.03 -0.22
CA ALA A 19 9.31 -8.69 -0.60
C ALA A 19 10.34 -9.59 0.10
N LEU A 20 10.16 -9.88 1.39
CA LEU A 20 11.03 -10.82 2.14
C LEU A 20 10.97 -12.23 1.58
N ILE A 21 9.76 -12.77 1.34
CA ILE A 21 9.60 -14.11 0.75
C ILE A 21 10.25 -14.18 -0.62
N ARG A 22 10.06 -13.13 -1.44
CA ARG A 22 10.69 -13.02 -2.75
C ARG A 22 12.21 -13.05 -2.63
N LEU A 23 12.80 -12.23 -1.76
CA LEU A 23 14.25 -12.14 -1.55
C LEU A 23 14.82 -13.45 -1.03
N GLU A 24 14.17 -14.13 -0.08
CA GLU A 24 14.62 -15.46 0.39
C GLU A 24 14.70 -16.47 -0.75
N ARG A 25 13.70 -16.49 -1.63
CA ARG A 25 13.69 -17.35 -2.81
C ARG A 25 14.71 -16.93 -3.86
N GLN A 26 14.95 -15.63 -4.02
CA GLN A 26 16.02 -15.11 -4.90
C GLN A 26 17.39 -15.55 -4.41
N ILE A 27 17.67 -15.52 -3.10
CA ILE A 27 18.92 -16.04 -2.51
C ILE A 27 19.09 -17.52 -2.86
N ARG A 28 18.06 -18.34 -2.66
CA ARG A 28 18.11 -19.78 -3.00
C ARG A 28 18.38 -20.00 -4.50
N SER A 29 17.75 -19.20 -5.36
CA SER A 29 17.96 -19.24 -6.81
C SER A 29 19.37 -18.80 -7.21
N ALA A 30 19.88 -17.72 -6.62
CA ALA A 30 21.23 -17.21 -6.84
C ALA A 30 22.30 -18.19 -6.35
N GLU A 31 22.10 -18.83 -5.21
CA GLU A 31 22.99 -19.87 -4.68
C GLU A 31 23.05 -21.09 -5.62
N ALA A 32 21.89 -21.58 -6.07
CA ALA A 32 21.84 -22.66 -7.05
C ALA A 32 22.50 -22.26 -8.38
N SER A 33 22.34 -21.03 -8.84
CA SER A 33 23.00 -20.49 -10.02
C SER A 33 24.53 -20.46 -9.85
N PHE A 34 24.99 -19.94 -8.72
CA PHE A 34 26.43 -19.93 -8.41
C PHE A 34 27.02 -21.33 -8.36
N GLN A 35 26.36 -22.30 -7.73
CA GLN A 35 26.81 -23.68 -7.68
C GLN A 35 26.91 -24.31 -9.09
N ARG A 36 25.95 -24.01 -9.97
CA ARG A 36 25.99 -24.47 -11.37
C ARG A 36 27.15 -23.85 -12.16
N MET A 37 27.39 -22.55 -11.96
CA MET A 37 28.52 -21.86 -12.60
C MET A 37 29.87 -22.35 -12.08
N ASP A 38 30.00 -22.64 -10.78
CA ASP A 38 31.22 -23.20 -10.21
C ASP A 38 31.52 -24.60 -10.77
N LYS A 39 30.49 -25.45 -10.86
CA LYS A 39 30.64 -26.77 -11.51
C LYS A 39 31.07 -26.64 -12.98
N LEU A 40 30.45 -25.73 -13.73
CA LEU A 40 30.81 -25.48 -15.12
C LEU A 40 32.25 -24.96 -15.26
N TYR A 41 32.68 -24.05 -14.38
CA TYR A 41 34.05 -23.54 -14.34
C TYR A 41 35.06 -24.67 -14.14
N ARG A 42 34.87 -25.51 -13.13
CA ARG A 42 35.77 -26.64 -12.86
C ARG A 42 35.84 -27.63 -14.03
N LEU A 43 34.70 -27.90 -14.69
CA LEU A 43 34.65 -28.78 -15.84
C LEU A 43 35.36 -28.16 -17.06
N THR A 44 35.15 -26.88 -17.32
CA THR A 44 35.81 -26.16 -18.43
C THR A 44 37.32 -26.07 -18.20
N GLN A 45 37.78 -25.82 -16.98
CA GLN A 45 39.19 -25.77 -16.63
C GLN A 45 39.86 -27.16 -16.82
N ALA A 46 39.14 -28.25 -16.45
CA ALA A 46 39.66 -29.60 -16.71
C ALA A 46 39.78 -29.91 -18.20
N ARG A 47 38.83 -29.47 -19.02
CA ARG A 47 38.86 -29.58 -20.49
C ARG A 47 39.97 -28.75 -21.12
N GLU A 48 40.20 -27.53 -20.63
CA GLU A 48 41.34 -26.69 -21.06
C GLU A 48 42.68 -27.41 -20.86
N ARG A 49 42.89 -28.01 -19.66
CA ARG A 49 44.12 -28.81 -19.38
C ARG A 49 44.29 -29.98 -20.30
N GLN A 50 43.21 -30.51 -20.88
CA GLN A 50 43.23 -31.62 -21.86
C GLN A 50 43.28 -31.10 -23.30
N GLY A 51 43.37 -29.79 -23.52
CA GLY A 51 43.34 -29.18 -24.88
C GLY A 51 41.98 -29.27 -25.57
N ARG A 52 40.89 -29.55 -24.81
CA ARG A 52 39.50 -29.69 -25.33
C ARG A 52 38.62 -28.47 -25.14
N ALA A 53 39.14 -27.42 -24.49
CA ALA A 53 38.52 -26.11 -24.37
C ALA A 53 39.58 -25.03 -24.52
N SER A 54 39.17 -23.85 -24.96
CA SER A 54 40.06 -22.70 -25.10
C SER A 54 40.23 -21.96 -23.77
N ARG A 55 41.32 -21.21 -23.62
CA ARG A 55 41.51 -20.29 -22.50
C ARG A 55 40.40 -19.22 -22.41
N VAL A 56 39.93 -18.76 -23.58
CA VAL A 56 38.81 -17.79 -23.66
C VAL A 56 37.52 -18.36 -23.03
N ASP A 57 37.25 -19.66 -23.23
CA ASP A 57 36.08 -20.32 -22.64
C ASP A 57 36.18 -20.38 -21.13
N THR A 58 37.36 -20.68 -20.59
CA THR A 58 37.59 -20.72 -19.14
C THR A 58 37.43 -19.33 -18.52
N LEU A 59 38.01 -18.30 -19.12
CA LEU A 59 37.85 -16.92 -18.64
C LEU A 59 36.40 -16.42 -18.69
N ARG A 60 35.64 -16.82 -19.72
CA ARG A 60 34.21 -16.50 -19.83
C ARG A 60 33.42 -17.07 -18.66
N VAL A 61 33.61 -18.35 -18.35
CA VAL A 61 32.91 -19.00 -17.24
C VAL A 61 33.35 -18.47 -15.89
N GLU A 62 34.65 -18.14 -15.74
CA GLU A 62 35.18 -17.54 -14.54
C GLU A 62 34.51 -16.19 -14.26
N LEU A 63 34.35 -15.34 -15.30
CA LEU A 63 33.62 -14.08 -15.21
C LEU A 63 32.15 -14.31 -14.80
N LYS A 64 31.46 -15.25 -15.43
CA LYS A 64 30.03 -15.57 -15.12
C LYS A 64 29.89 -16.14 -13.69
N ARG A 65 30.85 -16.96 -13.24
CA ARG A 65 30.91 -17.41 -11.85
C ARG A 65 31.08 -16.25 -10.87
N GLY A 66 31.97 -15.31 -11.15
CA GLY A 66 32.15 -14.09 -10.35
C GLY A 66 30.88 -13.24 -10.27
N GLN A 67 30.21 -13.05 -11.41
CA GLN A 67 28.93 -12.35 -11.48
C GLN A 67 27.83 -13.06 -10.64
N ALA A 68 27.75 -14.38 -10.70
CA ALA A 68 26.78 -15.15 -9.91
C ALA A 68 27.05 -15.03 -8.39
N LEU A 69 28.32 -15.03 -7.97
CA LEU A 69 28.70 -14.80 -6.57
C LEU A 69 28.32 -13.41 -6.10
N SER A 70 28.65 -12.38 -6.89
CA SER A 70 28.29 -10.99 -6.57
C SER A 70 26.79 -10.78 -6.42
N ARG A 71 25.97 -11.42 -7.29
CA ARG A 71 24.50 -11.38 -7.17
C ARG A 71 24.04 -12.02 -5.86
N LEU A 72 24.59 -13.20 -5.51
CA LEU A 72 24.24 -13.88 -4.26
C LEU A 72 24.51 -13.03 -3.03
N GLU A 73 25.69 -12.40 -2.95
CA GLU A 73 26.03 -11.53 -1.83
C GLU A 73 25.13 -10.27 -1.78
N SER A 74 24.86 -9.65 -2.92
CA SER A 74 23.94 -8.52 -3.00
C SER A 74 22.51 -8.89 -2.55
N ASP A 75 22.00 -10.06 -2.92
CA ASP A 75 20.67 -10.52 -2.50
C ASP A 75 20.63 -10.82 -1.00
N ARG A 76 21.70 -11.35 -0.42
CA ARG A 76 21.82 -11.56 1.04
C ARG A 76 21.81 -10.23 1.81
N GLU A 77 22.51 -9.23 1.33
CA GLU A 77 22.53 -7.89 1.94
C GLU A 77 21.13 -7.25 1.88
N ARG A 78 20.46 -7.32 0.71
CA ARG A 78 19.09 -6.80 0.56
C ARG A 78 18.11 -7.49 1.48
N PHE A 79 18.20 -8.82 1.61
CA PHE A 79 17.35 -9.56 2.53
C PHE A 79 17.55 -9.12 3.97
N SER A 80 18.80 -9.00 4.42
CA SER A 80 19.14 -8.54 5.77
C SER A 80 18.61 -7.13 6.05
N PHE A 81 18.67 -6.23 5.07
CA PHE A 81 18.13 -4.88 5.19
C PHE A 81 16.60 -4.91 5.30
N THR A 82 15.92 -5.56 4.36
CA THR A 82 14.46 -5.65 4.35
C THR A 82 13.91 -6.37 5.58
N GLN A 83 14.67 -7.33 6.16
CA GLN A 83 14.30 -8.01 7.40
C GLN A 83 14.29 -7.03 8.59
N ARG A 84 15.24 -6.12 8.66
CA ARG A 84 15.26 -5.07 9.71
C ARG A 84 14.10 -4.11 9.56
N ASP A 85 13.83 -3.64 8.33
CA ASP A 85 12.70 -2.77 8.04
C ASP A 85 11.37 -3.44 8.43
N PHE A 86 11.24 -4.74 8.17
CA PHE A 86 10.05 -5.50 8.56
C PHE A 86 9.93 -5.64 10.09
N ALA A 87 11.04 -5.85 10.80
CA ALA A 87 11.04 -5.89 12.25
C ALA A 87 10.60 -4.55 12.86
N GLU A 88 11.12 -3.44 12.34
CA GLU A 88 10.71 -2.08 12.73
C GLU A 88 9.21 -1.84 12.47
N LEU A 89 8.71 -2.26 11.31
CA LEU A 89 7.30 -2.13 10.94
C LEU A 89 6.37 -2.88 11.91
N LEU A 90 6.85 -3.99 12.47
CA LEU A 90 6.14 -4.78 13.48
C LEU A 90 6.41 -4.32 14.92
N GLY A 91 7.20 -3.26 15.13
CA GLY A 91 7.59 -2.79 16.45
C GLY A 91 8.51 -3.77 17.19
N GLN A 92 9.24 -4.63 16.46
CA GLN A 92 10.18 -5.60 17.01
C GLN A 92 11.63 -5.09 16.93
N SER A 93 12.53 -5.77 17.66
CA SER A 93 13.97 -5.48 17.55
C SER A 93 14.46 -5.75 16.12
N PRO A 94 15.34 -4.88 15.56
CA PRO A 94 15.92 -5.08 14.22
C PRO A 94 16.71 -6.39 14.05
N GLU A 95 17.08 -7.02 15.15
CA GLU A 95 17.82 -8.32 15.16
C GLU A 95 16.88 -9.54 15.15
N THR A 96 15.55 -9.30 15.19
CA THR A 96 14.57 -10.38 15.19
C THR A 96 14.59 -11.13 13.86
N THR A 97 14.70 -12.46 13.94
CA THR A 97 14.61 -13.33 12.77
C THR A 97 13.21 -13.94 12.66
N PHE A 98 12.68 -13.95 11.45
CA PHE A 98 11.32 -14.47 11.17
C PHE A 98 11.43 -15.78 10.38
N ALA A 99 10.61 -16.77 10.75
CA ALA A 99 10.36 -17.92 9.89
C ALA A 99 9.33 -17.50 8.83
N LEU A 100 9.76 -17.42 7.57
CA LEU A 100 8.94 -16.98 6.46
C LEU A 100 8.21 -18.18 5.84
N GLU A 101 6.89 -18.22 5.98
CA GLU A 101 6.06 -19.19 5.30
C GLU A 101 5.24 -18.48 4.22
N PRO A 102 5.44 -18.83 2.92
CA PRO A 102 4.71 -18.16 1.85
C PRO A 102 3.23 -18.49 1.93
N PRO A 103 2.36 -17.48 1.98
CA PRO A 103 0.91 -17.71 1.99
C PRO A 103 0.46 -18.30 0.66
N PRO A 104 -0.68 -19.01 0.64
CA PRO A 104 -1.32 -19.37 -0.61
C PRO A 104 -1.63 -18.10 -1.40
N LEU A 105 -1.57 -18.20 -2.73
CA LEU A 105 -1.93 -17.06 -3.59
C LEU A 105 -3.41 -16.72 -3.38
N LEU A 106 -3.69 -15.45 -3.11
CA LEU A 106 -5.05 -14.97 -2.94
C LEU A 106 -5.79 -15.03 -4.28
N GLU A 107 -6.83 -15.85 -4.35
CA GLU A 107 -7.70 -15.95 -5.51
C GLU A 107 -8.99 -15.17 -5.27
N ILE A 108 -9.10 -14.02 -5.94
CA ILE A 108 -10.27 -13.16 -5.87
C ILE A 108 -11.09 -13.36 -7.15
N GLU A 109 -12.34 -13.79 -6.98
CA GLU A 109 -13.32 -13.73 -8.05
C GLU A 109 -13.71 -12.28 -8.28
N LEU A 110 -13.38 -11.77 -9.48
CA LEU A 110 -13.67 -10.39 -9.81
C LEU A 110 -15.16 -10.21 -10.13
N PRO A 111 -15.88 -9.39 -9.36
CA PRO A 111 -17.27 -9.04 -9.69
C PRO A 111 -17.31 -8.12 -10.91
N ALA A 112 -18.52 -7.87 -11.43
CA ALA A 112 -18.70 -6.84 -12.45
C ALA A 112 -18.21 -5.47 -11.93
N PRO A 113 -17.61 -4.61 -12.78
CA PRO A 113 -17.04 -3.34 -12.35
C PRO A 113 -18.03 -2.43 -11.59
N GLU A 114 -19.30 -2.45 -12.00
CA GLU A 114 -20.36 -1.67 -11.37
C GLU A 114 -20.67 -2.19 -9.94
N SER A 115 -20.68 -3.51 -9.77
CA SER A 115 -20.87 -4.14 -8.46
C SER A 115 -19.68 -3.87 -7.54
N ALA A 116 -18.45 -3.94 -8.06
CA ALA A 116 -17.24 -3.61 -7.31
C ALA A 116 -17.25 -2.15 -6.81
N ILE A 117 -17.65 -1.22 -7.68
CA ILE A 117 -17.76 0.21 -7.31
C ILE A 117 -18.83 0.40 -6.25
N ALA A 118 -20.00 -0.24 -6.40
CA ALA A 118 -21.07 -0.16 -5.38
C ALA A 118 -20.60 -0.69 -4.02
N THR A 119 -19.88 -1.81 -4.00
CA THR A 119 -19.25 -2.36 -2.79
C THR A 119 -18.26 -1.38 -2.17
N ALA A 120 -17.40 -0.77 -2.97
CA ALA A 120 -16.43 0.22 -2.49
C ALA A 120 -17.12 1.45 -1.88
N LEU A 121 -18.13 2.00 -2.55
CA LEU A 121 -18.88 3.16 -2.05
C LEU A 121 -19.65 2.86 -0.76
N SER A 122 -20.06 1.60 -0.52
CA SER A 122 -20.74 1.21 0.72
C SER A 122 -19.78 0.98 1.89
N ASN A 123 -18.55 0.54 1.62
CA ASN A 123 -17.63 0.09 2.66
C ASN A 123 -16.48 1.07 2.96
N ARG A 124 -16.18 1.99 2.05
CA ARG A 124 -15.04 2.90 2.22
C ARG A 124 -15.34 4.00 3.22
N LEU A 125 -14.51 4.07 4.23
CA LEU A 125 -14.62 5.04 5.32
C LEU A 125 -14.29 6.47 4.88
N ASP A 126 -13.40 6.65 3.90
CA ASP A 126 -13.09 7.98 3.34
C ASP A 126 -14.29 8.60 2.61
N TYR A 127 -15.09 7.78 1.93
CA TYR A 127 -16.34 8.22 1.32
C TYR A 127 -17.41 8.53 2.36
N ALA A 128 -17.55 7.68 3.38
CA ALA A 128 -18.45 7.93 4.51
C ALA A 128 -18.08 9.24 5.24
N GLN A 129 -16.78 9.51 5.44
CA GLN A 129 -16.30 10.75 6.03
C GLN A 129 -16.66 11.97 5.18
N ALA A 130 -16.48 11.90 3.86
CA ALA A 130 -16.87 12.99 2.96
C ALA A 130 -18.37 13.32 3.05
N TRP A 131 -19.22 12.32 3.22
CA TRP A 131 -20.65 12.52 3.48
C TRP A 131 -20.94 13.16 4.82
N GLN A 132 -20.25 12.75 5.88
CA GLN A 132 -20.39 13.37 7.21
C GLN A 132 -19.95 14.85 7.19
N ASP A 133 -18.84 15.15 6.54
CA ASP A 133 -18.36 16.51 6.36
C ASP A 133 -19.37 17.37 5.60
N TYR A 134 -20.01 16.82 4.57
CA TYR A 134 -21.09 17.51 3.85
C TYR A 134 -22.30 17.77 4.76
N ASP A 135 -22.74 16.79 5.55
CA ASP A 135 -23.84 16.96 6.51
C ASP A 135 -23.51 18.01 7.59
N ASP A 136 -22.24 18.11 8.01
CA ASP A 136 -21.78 19.15 8.91
C ASP A 136 -21.91 20.54 8.30
N THR A 137 -21.62 20.71 7.01
CA THR A 137 -21.81 22.00 6.32
C THR A 137 -23.30 22.36 6.20
N ILE A 138 -24.21 21.39 6.00
CA ILE A 138 -25.66 21.61 6.03
C ILE A 138 -26.08 22.14 7.41
N ARG A 139 -25.56 21.57 8.50
CA ARG A 139 -25.80 22.06 9.86
C ARG A 139 -25.25 23.46 10.05
N GLY A 140 -24.05 23.73 9.50
CA GLY A 140 -23.42 25.05 9.49
C GLY A 140 -24.29 26.14 8.84
N VAL A 141 -24.89 25.85 7.69
CA VAL A 141 -25.84 26.77 7.02
C VAL A 141 -27.05 27.07 7.93
N LYS A 142 -27.66 26.04 8.52
CA LYS A 142 -28.80 26.22 9.45
C LYS A 142 -28.44 27.07 10.68
N ILE A 143 -27.22 26.94 11.19
CA ILE A 143 -26.73 27.77 12.30
C ILE A 143 -26.57 29.22 11.86
N ALA A 144 -25.96 29.45 10.69
CA ALA A 144 -25.79 30.79 10.12
C ALA A 144 -27.13 31.47 9.77
N GLU A 145 -28.12 30.71 9.30
CA GLU A 145 -29.51 31.22 9.12
C GLU A 145 -30.15 31.67 10.42
N LYS A 146 -29.99 30.84 11.50
CA LYS A 146 -30.52 31.21 12.82
C LYS A 146 -29.80 32.41 13.43
N ALA A 147 -28.53 32.63 13.12
CA ALA A 147 -27.77 33.78 13.57
C ALA A 147 -28.31 35.10 12.98
N LEU A 148 -29.10 35.05 11.86
CA LEU A 148 -29.83 36.16 11.34
C LEU A 148 -31.07 36.58 12.19
N LEU A 149 -31.51 35.75 13.15
CA LEU A 149 -32.60 36.11 14.04
C LEU A 149 -32.08 37.02 15.16
N PRO A 150 -32.88 38.00 15.67
CA PRO A 150 -32.47 38.80 16.78
C PRO A 150 -32.25 37.95 18.03
N ALA A 151 -31.13 38.18 18.71
CA ALA A 151 -30.89 37.57 20.01
C ALA A 151 -31.75 38.30 21.05
N VAL A 152 -32.67 37.58 21.68
CA VAL A 152 -33.47 38.09 22.81
C VAL A 152 -33.12 37.24 24.04
N SER A 153 -32.63 37.89 25.06
CA SER A 153 -32.25 37.25 26.31
C SER A 153 -33.15 37.77 27.46
N LEU A 154 -33.62 36.83 28.28
CA LEU A 154 -34.26 37.17 29.53
C LEU A 154 -33.15 37.29 30.60
N VAL A 155 -32.98 38.51 31.12
CA VAL A 155 -32.00 38.82 32.15
C VAL A 155 -32.72 38.94 33.45
N THR A 156 -32.38 38.05 34.40
CA THR A 156 -32.85 38.15 35.78
C THR A 156 -31.65 38.46 36.64
N ARG A 157 -31.75 39.51 37.46
CA ARG A 157 -30.72 39.89 38.40
C ARG A 157 -31.33 39.99 39.80
N TYR A 158 -30.68 39.33 40.74
CA TYR A 158 -30.91 39.47 42.14
C TYR A 158 -29.70 40.16 42.76
N GLU A 159 -29.93 41.24 43.50
CA GLU A 159 -28.89 42.03 44.14
C GLU A 159 -29.30 42.27 45.58
N ARG A 160 -28.47 41.85 46.51
CA ARG A 160 -28.60 42.17 47.94
C ARG A 160 -27.63 43.31 48.24
N VAL A 161 -28.17 44.44 48.64
CA VAL A 161 -27.36 45.59 48.98
C VAL A 161 -27.33 45.67 50.54
N ASN A 162 -26.14 45.47 51.10
CA ASN A 162 -25.86 45.72 52.48
C ASN A 162 -25.24 47.11 52.56
N ASP A 163 -25.99 48.10 53.11
CA ASP A 163 -25.42 49.41 53.35
C ASP A 163 -24.90 49.45 54.80
N ASP A 164 -23.59 49.48 54.95
CA ASP A 164 -22.86 49.44 56.25
C ASP A 164 -22.94 50.77 56.99
N SER A 165 -23.71 51.76 56.51
CA SER A 165 -23.70 53.13 57.03
C SER A 165 -24.97 53.56 57.80
N THR A 166 -26.10 52.87 57.76
CA THR A 166 -27.30 53.17 58.52
C THR A 166 -28.18 51.94 58.75
N VAL A 167 -28.34 51.57 60.03
CA VAL A 167 -29.38 50.74 60.68
C VAL A 167 -30.11 49.74 59.74
N ASP A 168 -29.72 48.42 59.81
CA ASP A 168 -30.52 47.23 59.56
C ASP A 168 -31.66 47.28 58.51
N GLU A 169 -31.43 47.71 57.27
CA GLU A 169 -32.35 47.43 56.21
C GLU A 169 -31.59 46.66 55.08
N GLU A 170 -31.70 45.33 55.13
CA GLU A 170 -31.35 44.48 53.98
C GLU A 170 -32.35 44.74 52.86
N GLU A 171 -31.95 45.43 51.83
CA GLU A 171 -32.80 45.64 50.63
C GLU A 171 -32.50 44.59 49.61
N ASP A 172 -33.41 43.63 49.38
CA ASP A 172 -33.40 42.67 48.35
C ASP A 172 -34.02 43.27 47.09
N ARG A 173 -33.21 43.41 46.01
CA ARG A 173 -33.68 43.98 44.72
C ARG A 173 -33.71 42.91 43.66
N TRP A 174 -34.90 42.67 43.14
CA TRP A 174 -35.10 41.82 41.99
C TRP A 174 -35.33 42.67 40.74
N SER A 175 -34.61 42.38 39.64
CA SER A 175 -34.90 42.97 38.35
C SER A 175 -35.04 41.85 37.29
N VAL A 176 -36.08 41.97 36.47
CA VAL A 176 -36.34 41.11 35.35
C VAL A 176 -36.46 42.01 34.13
N GLY A 177 -35.63 41.74 33.12
CA GLY A 177 -35.61 42.53 31.90
C GLY A 177 -35.42 41.68 30.67
N LEU A 178 -35.89 42.15 29.51
CA LEU A 178 -35.56 41.60 28.22
C LEU A 178 -34.41 42.43 27.62
N ALA A 179 -33.30 41.78 27.37
CA ALA A 179 -32.19 42.41 26.64
C ALA A 179 -32.18 41.90 25.20
N GLY A 180 -32.16 42.78 24.23
CA GLY A 180 -31.99 42.46 22.81
C GLY A 180 -30.74 43.13 22.31
N ASP A 181 -29.85 42.35 21.69
CA ASP A 181 -28.72 42.89 20.94
C ASP A 181 -28.94 42.58 19.45
N THR A 182 -28.99 43.62 18.63
CA THR A 182 -29.16 43.44 17.20
C THR A 182 -28.49 44.58 16.43
N ASP A 183 -27.56 44.18 15.56
CA ASP A 183 -27.10 45.07 14.48
C ASP A 183 -28.16 45.06 13.37
N LEU A 184 -28.79 46.24 13.12
CA LEU A 184 -29.83 46.40 12.11
C LEU A 184 -29.35 46.06 10.69
N ALA A 185 -28.08 46.24 10.35
CA ALA A 185 -27.51 45.96 9.07
C ALA A 185 -27.17 44.46 8.88
N ARG A 186 -26.82 43.74 9.96
CA ARG A 186 -26.46 42.29 9.99
C ARG A 186 -25.50 41.91 8.88
N THR A 187 -24.55 42.78 8.59
CA THR A 187 -23.62 42.62 7.48
C THR A 187 -22.70 41.41 7.75
N ARG A 188 -22.29 41.22 9.01
CA ARG A 188 -21.46 40.12 9.42
C ARG A 188 -22.17 38.76 9.31
N GLU A 189 -23.40 38.69 9.79
CA GLU A 189 -24.22 37.46 9.78
C GLU A 189 -24.60 37.07 8.34
N ARG A 190 -24.90 38.05 7.49
CA ARG A 190 -25.12 37.80 6.04
C ARG A 190 -23.87 37.28 5.34
N ALA A 191 -22.70 37.84 5.65
CA ALA A 191 -21.43 37.35 5.12
C ALA A 191 -21.12 35.91 5.62
N GLN A 192 -21.43 35.62 6.88
CA GLN A 192 -21.26 34.25 7.45
C GLN A 192 -22.21 33.26 6.78
N LEU A 193 -23.45 33.61 6.52
CA LEU A 193 -24.40 32.79 5.77
C LEU A 193 -23.90 32.54 4.33
N GLY A 194 -23.42 33.58 3.65
CA GLY A 194 -22.81 33.45 2.33
C GLY A 194 -21.63 32.46 2.34
N GLN A 195 -20.73 32.61 3.31
CA GLN A 195 -19.60 31.70 3.47
C GLN A 195 -20.03 30.24 3.77
N ALA A 196 -21.00 30.04 4.66
CA ALA A 196 -21.53 28.71 4.97
C ALA A 196 -22.19 28.06 3.74
N THR A 197 -22.89 28.84 2.91
CA THR A 197 -23.49 28.37 1.65
C THR A 197 -22.41 27.89 0.67
N ILE A 198 -21.37 28.70 0.46
CA ILE A 198 -20.23 28.33 -0.40
C ILE A 198 -19.53 27.06 0.14
N SER A 199 -19.33 26.97 1.47
CA SER A 199 -18.72 25.77 2.08
C SER A 199 -19.55 24.52 1.83
N ARG A 200 -20.90 24.61 1.90
CA ARG A 200 -21.79 23.50 1.59
C ARG A 200 -21.68 23.08 0.12
N GLU A 201 -21.68 24.03 -0.82
CA GLU A 201 -21.51 23.73 -2.24
C GLU A 201 -20.16 23.08 -2.54
N SER A 202 -19.10 23.58 -1.93
CA SER A 202 -17.76 23.01 -2.04
C SER A 202 -17.71 21.58 -1.48
N ALA A 203 -18.31 21.31 -0.33
CA ALA A 203 -18.37 19.98 0.25
C ALA A 203 -19.17 18.99 -0.61
N GLN A 204 -20.28 19.45 -1.22
CA GLN A 204 -21.06 18.64 -2.16
C GLN A 204 -20.24 18.23 -3.38
N GLU A 205 -19.47 19.16 -3.97
CA GLU A 205 -18.55 18.83 -5.06
C GLU A 205 -17.44 17.89 -4.61
N THR A 206 -16.94 18.03 -3.39
CA THR A 206 -15.95 17.13 -2.83
C THR A 206 -16.47 15.69 -2.78
N VAL A 207 -17.70 15.45 -2.30
CA VAL A 207 -18.35 14.13 -2.32
C VAL A 207 -18.41 13.56 -3.74
N ARG A 208 -18.82 14.37 -4.72
CA ARG A 208 -18.89 13.94 -6.13
C ARG A 208 -17.51 13.57 -6.69
N ILE A 209 -16.48 14.36 -6.36
CA ILE A 209 -15.10 14.07 -6.78
C ILE A 209 -14.59 12.78 -6.15
N HIS A 210 -14.89 12.53 -4.86
CA HIS A 210 -14.56 11.28 -4.18
C HIS A 210 -15.22 10.08 -4.86
N GLU A 211 -16.52 10.15 -5.17
CA GLU A 211 -17.25 9.09 -5.87
C GLU A 211 -16.60 8.72 -7.22
N LEU A 212 -16.31 9.74 -8.05
CA LEU A 212 -15.63 9.53 -9.32
C LEU A 212 -14.19 9.02 -9.16
N GLY A 213 -13.50 9.48 -8.11
CA GLY A 213 -12.17 9.02 -7.75
C GLY A 213 -12.15 7.54 -7.39
N ILE A 214 -13.04 7.11 -6.51
CA ILE A 214 -13.22 5.71 -6.09
C ILE A 214 -13.57 4.82 -7.30
N ALA A 215 -14.52 5.25 -8.14
CA ALA A 215 -14.89 4.49 -9.32
C ALA A 215 -13.72 4.27 -10.29
N ARG A 216 -12.85 5.27 -10.43
CA ARG A 216 -11.62 5.18 -11.23
C ARG A 216 -10.59 4.25 -10.58
N GLU A 217 -10.33 4.44 -9.29
CA GLU A 217 -9.39 3.64 -8.51
C GLU A 217 -9.75 2.16 -8.54
N VAL A 218 -11.02 1.81 -8.29
CA VAL A 218 -11.49 0.41 -8.32
C VAL A 218 -11.27 -0.22 -9.69
N ARG A 219 -11.60 0.48 -10.79
CA ARG A 219 -11.33 -0.04 -12.14
C ARG A 219 -9.84 -0.27 -12.42
N GLN A 220 -8.99 0.66 -11.95
CA GLN A 220 -7.54 0.53 -12.08
C GLN A 220 -7.01 -0.67 -11.29
N LEU A 221 -7.46 -0.85 -10.04
CA LEU A 221 -7.05 -1.97 -9.20
C LEU A 221 -7.51 -3.32 -9.75
N MET A 222 -8.74 -3.41 -10.28
CA MET A 222 -9.24 -4.61 -10.95
C MET A 222 -8.39 -4.96 -12.18
N THR A 223 -8.07 -3.96 -12.99
CA THR A 223 -7.20 -4.15 -14.17
C THR A 223 -5.79 -4.57 -13.77
N ALA A 224 -5.21 -3.92 -12.76
CA ALA A 224 -3.88 -4.26 -12.24
C ALA A 224 -3.82 -5.70 -11.71
N TYR A 225 -4.84 -6.14 -10.97
CA TYR A 225 -4.93 -7.52 -10.48
C TYR A 225 -5.03 -8.53 -11.64
N GLN A 226 -5.86 -8.28 -12.64
CA GLN A 226 -5.97 -9.13 -13.82
C GLN A 226 -4.64 -9.23 -14.58
N GLN A 227 -3.96 -8.10 -14.77
CA GLN A 227 -2.65 -8.06 -15.43
C GLN A 227 -1.59 -8.82 -14.63
N ALA A 228 -1.52 -8.62 -13.31
CA ALA A 228 -0.57 -9.32 -12.45
C ALA A 228 -0.79 -10.85 -12.47
N ARG A 229 -2.04 -11.31 -12.47
CA ARG A 229 -2.39 -12.73 -12.61
C ARG A 229 -1.98 -13.31 -13.98
N ALA A 230 -2.23 -12.57 -15.04
CA ALA A 230 -1.83 -12.98 -16.40
C ALA A 230 -0.30 -13.04 -16.54
N GLU A 231 0.40 -12.04 -15.98
CA GLU A 231 1.86 -12.01 -15.99
C GLU A 231 2.48 -13.15 -15.19
N LEU A 232 1.91 -13.51 -14.04
CA LEU A 232 2.34 -14.68 -13.27
C LEU A 232 2.25 -15.96 -14.10
N LEU A 233 1.14 -16.19 -14.80
CA LEU A 233 0.94 -17.37 -15.65
C LEU A 233 1.99 -17.43 -16.78
N ILE A 234 2.27 -16.28 -17.41
CA ILE A 234 3.29 -16.18 -18.46
C ILE A 234 4.69 -16.42 -17.88
N ALA A 235 5.00 -15.83 -16.72
CA ALA A 235 6.29 -15.98 -16.07
C ALA A 235 6.56 -17.43 -15.63
N GLU A 236 5.57 -18.14 -15.12
CA GLU A 236 5.66 -19.57 -14.77
C GLU A 236 5.94 -20.44 -16.01
N ARG A 237 5.25 -20.17 -17.11
CA ARG A 237 5.50 -20.87 -18.37
C ARG A 237 6.91 -20.58 -18.89
N ASN A 238 7.34 -19.33 -18.88
CA ASN A 238 8.67 -18.93 -19.36
C ASN A 238 9.78 -19.54 -18.47
N TYR A 239 9.57 -19.62 -17.16
CA TYR A 239 10.49 -20.31 -16.25
C TYR A 239 10.64 -21.79 -16.63
N THR A 240 9.53 -22.50 -16.85
CA THR A 240 9.55 -23.91 -17.26
C THR A 240 10.30 -24.13 -18.58
N LEU A 241 10.11 -23.22 -19.55
CA LEU A 241 10.83 -23.28 -20.83
C LEU A 241 12.32 -23.01 -20.66
N ALA A 242 12.69 -22.01 -19.88
CA ALA A 242 14.09 -21.68 -19.58
C ALA A 242 14.79 -22.81 -18.82
N GLU A 243 14.12 -23.45 -17.85
CA GLU A 243 14.62 -24.60 -17.12
C GLU A 243 14.91 -25.79 -18.05
N ASN A 244 13.98 -26.10 -18.96
CA ASN A 244 14.15 -27.16 -19.95
C ASN A 244 15.33 -26.86 -20.88
N ARG A 245 15.44 -25.61 -21.35
CA ARG A 245 16.56 -25.16 -22.20
C ARG A 245 17.90 -25.30 -21.49
N ALA A 246 18.00 -24.84 -20.25
CA ALA A 246 19.23 -24.92 -19.46
C ALA A 246 19.63 -26.38 -19.17
N ARG A 247 18.66 -27.24 -18.86
CA ARG A 247 18.87 -28.67 -18.66
C ARG A 247 19.41 -29.35 -19.93
N LEU A 248 18.83 -29.04 -21.09
CA LEU A 248 19.27 -29.57 -22.36
C LEU A 248 20.68 -29.08 -22.74
N ALA A 249 20.96 -27.77 -22.58
CA ALA A 249 22.26 -27.21 -22.88
C ALA A 249 23.38 -27.84 -22.00
N ARG A 250 23.13 -28.01 -20.70
CA ARG A 250 24.06 -28.73 -19.81
C ARG A 250 24.33 -30.17 -20.28
N ARG A 251 23.29 -30.92 -20.63
CA ARG A 251 23.43 -32.31 -21.05
C ARG A 251 24.19 -32.42 -22.35
N LEU A 252 23.90 -31.55 -23.35
CA LEU A 252 24.65 -31.51 -24.60
C LEU A 252 26.13 -31.15 -24.36
N PHE A 253 26.41 -30.23 -23.47
CA PHE A 253 27.77 -29.88 -23.10
C PHE A 253 28.48 -31.05 -22.42
N GLU A 254 27.86 -31.75 -21.48
CA GLU A 254 28.43 -32.90 -20.76
C GLU A 254 28.88 -34.02 -21.73
N ILE A 255 28.07 -34.31 -22.75
CA ILE A 255 28.38 -35.32 -23.77
C ILE A 255 29.29 -34.83 -24.92
N GLY A 256 29.77 -33.57 -24.85
CA GLY A 256 30.67 -32.97 -25.83
C GLY A 256 30.03 -32.53 -27.16
N ARG A 257 28.69 -32.44 -27.19
CA ARG A 257 27.91 -31.96 -28.34
C ARG A 257 27.41 -30.52 -28.24
N GLY A 258 27.69 -29.86 -27.13
CA GLY A 258 27.36 -28.47 -26.88
C GLY A 258 28.59 -27.64 -26.57
N ASP A 259 28.47 -26.33 -26.72
CA ASP A 259 29.50 -25.38 -26.39
C ASP A 259 29.23 -24.72 -25.04
N ASN A 260 30.25 -24.07 -24.49
CA ASN A 260 30.21 -23.38 -23.23
C ASN A 260 29.31 -22.13 -23.26
N PHE A 261 29.23 -21.44 -24.42
CA PHE A 261 28.40 -20.25 -24.58
C PHE A 261 26.93 -20.61 -24.44
N SER A 262 26.47 -21.67 -25.11
CA SER A 262 25.07 -22.14 -25.01
C SER A 262 24.66 -22.49 -23.57
N VAL A 263 25.56 -23.04 -22.77
CA VAL A 263 25.26 -23.33 -21.36
C VAL A 263 25.17 -22.06 -20.54
N THR A 264 26.14 -21.13 -20.67
CA THR A 264 26.14 -19.89 -19.88
C THR A 264 24.95 -19.00 -20.23
N ASP A 265 24.59 -18.91 -21.50
CA ASP A 265 23.43 -18.16 -21.99
C ASP A 265 22.09 -18.78 -21.49
N ALA A 266 21.98 -20.11 -21.53
CA ALA A 266 20.78 -20.78 -21.04
C ALA A 266 20.62 -20.68 -19.50
N GLU A 267 21.72 -20.69 -18.76
CA GLU A 267 21.71 -20.50 -17.30
C GLU A 267 21.35 -19.07 -16.90
N GLU A 268 21.81 -18.08 -17.65
CA GLU A 268 21.45 -16.69 -17.44
C GLU A 268 19.95 -16.47 -17.72
N ALA A 269 19.45 -17.00 -18.85
CA ALA A 269 18.03 -16.96 -19.17
C ALA A 269 17.14 -17.67 -18.12
N LEU A 270 17.62 -18.78 -17.54
CA LEU A 270 16.93 -19.47 -16.44
C LEU A 270 16.87 -18.60 -15.19
N HIS A 271 18.00 -18.00 -14.82
CA HIS A 271 18.03 -17.11 -13.66
C HIS A 271 17.09 -15.92 -13.82
N ASP A 272 17.12 -15.25 -14.96
CA ASP A 272 16.25 -14.11 -15.27
C ASP A 272 14.75 -14.51 -15.29
N ALA A 273 14.43 -15.68 -15.83
CA ALA A 273 13.06 -16.20 -15.84
C ALA A 273 12.58 -16.53 -14.42
N ASP A 274 13.45 -17.05 -13.54
CA ASP A 274 13.12 -17.33 -12.15
C ASP A 274 12.87 -16.04 -11.37
N LEU A 275 13.72 -15.02 -11.53
CA LEU A 275 13.52 -13.71 -10.93
C LEU A 275 12.19 -13.09 -11.34
N ARG A 276 11.83 -13.15 -12.63
CA ARG A 276 10.54 -12.64 -13.13
C ARG A 276 9.37 -13.41 -12.55
N ARG A 277 9.46 -14.73 -12.45
CA ARG A 277 8.43 -15.57 -11.83
C ARG A 277 8.21 -15.20 -10.36
N LEU A 278 9.31 -15.03 -9.60
CA LEU A 278 9.25 -14.64 -8.18
C LEU A 278 8.66 -13.25 -8.00
N SER A 279 9.03 -12.28 -8.85
CA SER A 279 8.43 -10.94 -8.83
C SER A 279 6.95 -10.98 -9.19
N ALA A 280 6.57 -11.64 -10.30
CA ALA A 280 5.18 -11.72 -10.72
C ALA A 280 4.28 -12.39 -9.68
N ARG A 281 4.80 -13.37 -8.89
CA ARG A 281 4.06 -13.98 -7.79
C ARG A 281 3.82 -12.99 -6.65
N ALA A 282 4.84 -12.24 -6.24
CA ALA A 282 4.70 -11.21 -5.21
C ALA A 282 3.74 -10.10 -5.66
N ASP A 283 3.86 -9.65 -6.91
CA ASP A 283 2.99 -8.61 -7.47
C ASP A 283 1.52 -9.07 -7.56
N ALA A 284 1.27 -10.34 -7.92
CA ALA A 284 -0.08 -10.91 -7.93
C ALA A 284 -0.69 -10.98 -6.53
N SER A 285 0.11 -11.30 -5.50
CA SER A 285 -0.34 -11.28 -4.10
C SER A 285 -0.66 -9.85 -3.65
N VAL A 286 0.30 -8.94 -3.78
CA VAL A 286 0.17 -7.54 -3.34
C VAL A 286 -1.00 -6.82 -4.03
N THR A 287 -1.17 -7.00 -5.34
CA THR A 287 -2.30 -6.38 -6.07
C THR A 287 -3.65 -6.91 -5.62
N GLY A 288 -3.72 -8.18 -5.19
CA GLY A 288 -4.91 -8.75 -4.58
C GLY A 288 -5.30 -8.03 -3.28
N TYR A 289 -4.34 -7.83 -2.37
CA TYR A 289 -4.59 -7.08 -1.12
C TYR A 289 -4.91 -5.61 -1.37
N LYS A 290 -4.25 -4.96 -2.35
CA LYS A 290 -4.60 -3.60 -2.77
C LYS A 290 -6.03 -3.50 -3.31
N LEU A 291 -6.49 -4.51 -4.04
CA LEU A 291 -7.87 -4.56 -4.52
C LEU A 291 -8.85 -4.69 -3.36
N LEU A 292 -8.61 -5.57 -2.38
CA LEU A 292 -9.45 -5.68 -1.18
C LEU A 292 -9.51 -4.38 -0.39
N ARG A 293 -8.36 -3.69 -0.24
CA ARG A 293 -8.32 -2.35 0.36
C ARG A 293 -9.17 -1.35 -0.43
N GLY A 294 -9.01 -1.33 -1.77
CA GLY A 294 -9.78 -0.43 -2.65
C GLY A 294 -11.28 -0.67 -2.61
N LEU A 295 -11.70 -1.92 -2.33
CA LEU A 295 -13.09 -2.30 -2.11
C LEU A 295 -13.60 -2.01 -0.69
N GLY A 296 -12.72 -1.64 0.24
CA GLY A 296 -13.07 -1.47 1.65
C GLY A 296 -13.39 -2.77 2.39
N THR A 297 -12.89 -3.92 1.89
CA THR A 297 -13.17 -5.26 2.46
C THR A 297 -11.94 -5.91 3.09
N LEU A 298 -10.81 -5.19 3.18
CA LEU A 298 -9.57 -5.74 3.72
C LEU A 298 -9.60 -5.87 5.24
N VAL A 299 -10.28 -4.97 5.92
CA VAL A 299 -10.44 -4.97 7.37
C VAL A 299 -11.94 -4.96 7.63
N GLU A 300 -12.44 -5.94 8.39
CA GLU A 300 -13.83 -5.94 8.83
C GLU A 300 -14.05 -4.73 9.74
N SER A 301 -15.04 -3.91 9.41
CA SER A 301 -15.52 -2.87 10.32
C SER A 301 -16.11 -3.55 11.54
N PRO A 302 -15.80 -3.10 12.77
CA PRO A 302 -16.31 -3.69 13.99
C PRO A 302 -17.84 -3.58 14.09
#